data_84076d4afde35b419f1da0be97e8a7ff
#
_entry.id   84076d4afde35b419f1da0be97e8a7ff
#
_cell.length_a   1.000
_cell.length_b   1.000
_cell.length_c   1.000
_cell.angle_alpha   90.00
_cell.angle_beta   90.00
_cell.angle_gamma   90.00
#
_symmetry.space_group_name_H-M   'P 1'
#
loop_
_entity.id
_entity.type
_entity.pdbx_description
1 polymer ?
#
loop_
_entity_poly.entity_id
_entity_poly.type
_entity_poly.pdbx_seq_one_letter_code
_entity_poly.pdbx_strand_id
1 'polypeptide(L)'
;MNLLQRHLAALQPSMVQASAAPAAHPGPYPQPALNRLYDMLFCDRPEAFAPLPGQPPAPWQALLYGASPRPIAIRALAEDSRQEPRVRALAFDWLRRHGHEVPARRLLGVVLEVPLEGGLDALAVYLDGSVRYLNHAAAPVLFEGPVPSLQPHVQRVLSAAQAIVDRIGPTDQPRRPAPRENVRLNFLVSDGLYFGEGPMQTLQRDPMAGPLIDAGSALLAEVVTLTARRGR
;
A
#
# COMPACT_ATOMS: atom_id res chain seq x y z
N MET A 1 7.17 16.96 -7.28
CA MET A 1 6.07 16.85 -6.30
C MET A 1 5.35 15.53 -6.59
N ASN A 2 5.43 14.54 -5.70
CA ASN A 2 4.91 13.20 -5.95
C ASN A 2 3.40 13.11 -5.68
N LEU A 3 2.82 11.94 -6.02
CA LEU A 3 1.39 11.67 -5.97
C LEU A 3 0.78 11.99 -4.60
N LEU A 4 1.49 11.64 -3.53
CA LEU A 4 0.98 11.75 -2.15
C LEU A 4 1.05 13.21 -1.65
N GLN A 5 2.08 13.96 -2.00
CA GLN A 5 2.17 15.39 -1.69
C GLN A 5 1.04 16.17 -2.36
N ARG A 6 0.64 15.78 -3.58
CA ARG A 6 -0.53 16.36 -4.26
C ARG A 6 -1.83 16.03 -3.55
N HIS A 7 -1.99 14.80 -3.02
CA HIS A 7 -3.19 14.40 -2.28
C HIS A 7 -3.25 15.01 -0.88
N LEU A 8 -2.12 15.16 -0.20
CA LEU A 8 -2.06 15.84 1.11
C LEU A 8 -2.31 17.34 0.99
N ALA A 9 -1.81 18.00 -0.06
CA ALA A 9 -2.11 19.41 -0.32
C ALA A 9 -3.61 19.65 -0.66
N ALA A 10 -4.26 18.67 -1.29
CA ALA A 10 -5.69 18.71 -1.59
C ALA A 10 -6.59 18.42 -0.37
N LEU A 11 -6.03 17.93 0.73
CA LEU A 11 -6.76 17.64 1.98
C LEU A 11 -6.76 18.82 2.96
N GLN A 12 -6.19 19.98 2.62
CA GLN A 12 -6.41 21.20 3.41
C GLN A 12 -7.89 21.60 3.32
N PRO A 13 -8.53 22.00 4.43
CA PRO A 13 -9.97 22.19 4.48
C PRO A 13 -10.40 23.45 3.71
N SER A 14 -10.61 23.31 2.42
CA SER A 14 -11.52 24.18 1.70
C SER A 14 -12.91 23.56 1.82
N MET A 15 -13.82 24.23 2.52
CA MET A 15 -15.23 23.88 2.59
C MET A 15 -15.83 23.93 1.17
N VAL A 16 -15.77 22.80 0.47
CA VAL A 16 -16.55 22.56 -0.75
C VAL A 16 -17.51 21.43 -0.44
N GLN A 17 -18.79 21.72 -0.56
CA GLN A 17 -19.90 20.79 -0.39
C GLN A 17 -19.65 19.53 -1.23
N ALA A 18 -19.52 18.39 -0.54
CA ALA A 18 -19.31 17.10 -1.16
C ALA A 18 -20.60 16.63 -1.85
N SER A 19 -20.55 16.51 -3.17
CA SER A 19 -21.45 15.64 -3.91
C SER A 19 -21.31 14.22 -3.39
N ALA A 20 -22.43 13.51 -3.18
CA ALA A 20 -22.50 12.21 -2.56
C ALA A 20 -21.58 11.19 -3.26
N ALA A 21 -20.48 10.86 -2.61
CA ALA A 21 -19.62 9.75 -2.97
C ALA A 21 -20.31 8.42 -2.61
N PRO A 22 -20.07 7.30 -3.36
CA PRO A 22 -20.61 6.00 -3.03
C PRO A 22 -20.22 5.62 -1.59
N ALA A 23 -21.15 4.96 -0.88
CA ALA A 23 -21.04 4.63 0.53
C ALA A 23 -19.66 4.07 0.89
N ALA A 24 -18.85 4.87 1.55
CA ALA A 24 -17.53 4.48 2.02
C ALA A 24 -17.71 3.33 3.02
N HIS A 25 -17.06 2.19 2.81
CA HIS A 25 -16.86 1.21 3.87
C HIS A 25 -16.23 1.93 5.07
N PRO A 26 -16.75 1.73 6.29
CA PRO A 26 -16.11 2.30 7.47
C PRO A 26 -14.67 1.77 7.53
N GLY A 27 -13.71 2.63 7.25
CA GLY A 27 -12.28 2.29 7.34
C GLY A 27 -11.84 2.19 8.80
N PRO A 28 -10.61 1.76 9.05
CA PRO A 28 -10.10 1.53 10.42
C PRO A 28 -9.86 2.82 11.22
N TYR A 29 -9.92 3.99 10.60
CA TYR A 29 -9.67 5.27 11.24
C TYR A 29 -10.94 6.13 11.34
N PRO A 30 -11.08 6.94 12.41
CA PRO A 30 -12.20 7.87 12.53
C PRO A 30 -12.23 8.95 11.43
N GLN A 31 -11.05 9.33 10.91
CA GLN A 31 -10.91 10.40 9.92
C GLN A 31 -11.03 9.85 8.49
N PRO A 32 -11.99 10.34 7.67
CA PRO A 32 -12.15 9.90 6.28
C PRO A 32 -10.89 10.06 5.42
N ALA A 33 -10.11 11.12 5.65
CA ALA A 33 -8.87 11.38 4.94
C ALA A 33 -7.83 10.27 5.16
N LEU A 34 -7.73 9.75 6.39
CA LEU A 34 -6.82 8.65 6.71
C LEU A 34 -7.29 7.32 6.13
N ASN A 35 -8.59 7.08 6.10
CA ASN A 35 -9.13 5.91 5.44
C ASN A 35 -8.81 5.92 3.94
N ARG A 36 -8.82 7.09 3.29
CA ARG A 36 -8.37 7.21 1.92
C ARG A 36 -6.87 6.92 1.77
N LEU A 37 -6.01 7.46 2.67
CA LEU A 37 -4.58 7.13 2.67
C LEU A 37 -4.34 5.64 2.92
N TYR A 38 -5.07 5.05 3.84
CA TYR A 38 -5.04 3.62 4.12
C TYR A 38 -5.42 2.79 2.88
N ASP A 39 -6.52 3.10 2.21
CA ASP A 39 -6.91 2.40 0.98
C ASP A 39 -5.84 2.51 -0.13
N MET A 40 -5.16 3.65 -0.21
CA MET A 40 -4.07 3.86 -1.16
C MET A 40 -2.79 3.06 -0.85
N LEU A 41 -2.70 2.39 0.30
CA LEU A 41 -1.56 1.49 0.57
C LEU A 41 -1.62 0.22 -0.29
N PHE A 42 -2.82 -0.25 -0.64
CA PHE A 42 -3.02 -1.59 -1.20
C PHE A 42 -3.22 -1.65 -2.72
N CYS A 43 -3.59 -0.54 -3.36
CA CYS A 43 -3.84 -0.45 -4.81
C CYS A 43 -4.94 -1.38 -5.35
N ASP A 44 -5.82 -1.87 -4.48
CA ASP A 44 -6.95 -2.75 -4.81
C ASP A 44 -8.25 -1.97 -5.12
N ARG A 45 -8.23 -0.66 -4.90
CA ARG A 45 -9.31 0.29 -5.18
C ARG A 45 -8.81 1.37 -6.15
N PRO A 46 -8.84 1.11 -7.46
CA PRO A 46 -8.32 2.03 -8.46
C PRO A 46 -8.95 3.42 -8.39
N GLU A 47 -10.23 3.52 -8.00
CA GLU A 47 -10.95 4.78 -7.84
C GLU A 47 -10.30 5.76 -6.86
N ALA A 48 -9.56 5.26 -5.87
CA ALA A 48 -8.81 6.09 -4.92
C ALA A 48 -7.65 6.85 -5.58
N PHE A 49 -7.22 6.40 -6.75
CA PHE A 49 -6.11 6.95 -7.53
C PHE A 49 -6.54 7.72 -8.77
N ALA A 50 -7.83 7.84 -9.02
CA ALA A 50 -8.36 8.60 -10.15
C ALA A 50 -7.90 10.07 -10.10
N PRO A 51 -7.77 10.74 -11.25
CA PRO A 51 -7.46 12.16 -11.30
C PRO A 51 -8.45 12.99 -10.47
N LEU A 52 -7.94 13.97 -9.75
CA LEU A 52 -8.80 14.88 -9.00
C LEU A 52 -9.50 15.86 -9.95
N PRO A 53 -10.77 16.19 -9.71
CA PRO A 53 -11.49 17.17 -10.52
C PRO A 53 -10.72 18.49 -10.62
N GLY A 54 -10.59 19.01 -11.85
CA GLY A 54 -9.90 20.27 -12.10
C GLY A 54 -8.37 20.20 -12.10
N GLN A 55 -7.78 19.04 -11.88
CA GLN A 55 -6.33 18.85 -12.00
C GLN A 55 -5.97 18.07 -13.26
N PRO A 56 -4.90 18.43 -13.99
CA PRO A 56 -4.44 17.63 -15.12
C PRO A 56 -3.97 16.25 -14.61
N PRO A 57 -4.37 15.16 -15.28
CA PRO A 57 -3.95 13.83 -14.91
C PRO A 57 -2.43 13.66 -15.06
N ALA A 58 -1.81 12.91 -14.17
CA ALA A 58 -0.45 12.44 -14.40
C ALA A 58 -0.40 11.50 -15.63
N PRO A 59 0.77 11.35 -16.30
CA PRO A 59 0.85 10.50 -17.50
C PRO A 59 0.31 9.08 -17.30
N TRP A 60 0.61 8.44 -16.19
CA TRP A 60 0.10 7.11 -15.86
C TRP A 60 -1.42 7.11 -15.58
N GLN A 61 -1.97 8.20 -15.00
CA GLN A 61 -3.42 8.34 -14.81
C GLN A 61 -4.14 8.48 -16.15
N ALA A 62 -3.57 9.25 -17.09
CA ALA A 62 -4.13 9.37 -18.43
C ALA A 62 -4.18 8.01 -19.16
N LEU A 63 -3.21 7.11 -18.90
CA LEU A 63 -3.21 5.76 -19.46
C LEU A 63 -4.27 4.85 -18.82
N LEU A 64 -4.42 4.89 -17.47
CA LEU A 64 -5.30 3.97 -16.75
C LEU A 64 -6.77 4.42 -16.70
N TYR A 65 -7.02 5.75 -16.69
CA TYR A 65 -8.36 6.33 -16.53
C TYR A 65 -8.84 7.11 -17.75
N GLY A 66 -8.05 7.15 -18.82
CA GLY A 66 -8.44 7.82 -20.07
C GLY A 66 -9.55 7.08 -20.81
N ALA A 67 -10.24 7.78 -21.72
CA ALA A 67 -11.37 7.23 -22.48
C ALA A 67 -10.97 6.10 -23.45
N SER A 68 -9.68 6.00 -23.81
CA SER A 68 -9.18 5.01 -24.79
C SER A 68 -7.93 4.32 -24.24
N PRO A 69 -8.09 3.41 -23.27
CA PRO A 69 -6.96 2.69 -22.69
C PRO A 69 -6.27 1.80 -23.76
N ARG A 70 -4.94 1.78 -23.71
CA ARG A 70 -4.10 1.03 -24.64
C ARG A 70 -3.38 -0.10 -23.92
N PRO A 71 -3.78 -1.37 -24.04
CA PRO A 71 -3.23 -2.49 -23.26
C PRO A 71 -1.71 -2.62 -23.37
N ILE A 72 -1.13 -2.40 -24.55
CA ILE A 72 0.34 -2.45 -24.75
C ILE A 72 1.05 -1.37 -23.92
N ALA A 73 0.53 -0.15 -23.91
CA ALA A 73 1.12 0.94 -23.12
C ALA A 73 0.95 0.72 -21.60
N ILE A 74 -0.20 0.14 -21.18
CA ILE A 74 -0.44 -0.21 -19.79
C ILE A 74 0.48 -1.36 -19.36
N ARG A 75 0.74 -2.35 -20.21
CA ARG A 75 1.72 -3.40 -19.95
C ARG A 75 3.14 -2.82 -19.79
N ALA A 76 3.55 -1.92 -20.68
CA ALA A 76 4.83 -1.25 -20.57
C ALA A 76 4.94 -0.46 -19.23
N LEU A 77 3.86 0.21 -18.80
CA LEU A 77 3.79 0.89 -17.50
C LEU A 77 3.93 -0.09 -16.33
N ALA A 78 3.25 -1.24 -16.38
CA ALA A 78 3.31 -2.27 -15.33
C ALA A 78 4.69 -2.91 -15.18
N GLU A 79 5.43 -3.05 -16.29
CA GLU A 79 6.74 -3.70 -16.33
C GLU A 79 7.91 -2.74 -16.11
N ASP A 80 7.73 -1.43 -16.27
CA ASP A 80 8.79 -0.44 -16.07
C ASP A 80 9.16 -0.32 -14.59
N SER A 81 10.33 -0.83 -14.23
CA SER A 81 10.86 -0.81 -12.86
C SER A 81 11.16 0.60 -12.31
N ARG A 82 11.21 1.61 -13.17
CA ARG A 82 11.40 3.03 -12.78
C ARG A 82 10.10 3.67 -12.30
N GLN A 83 8.97 3.05 -12.58
CA GLN A 83 7.68 3.51 -12.08
C GLN A 83 7.49 3.11 -10.61
N GLU A 84 6.78 3.94 -9.88
CA GLU A 84 6.38 3.64 -8.51
C GLU A 84 5.66 2.28 -8.42
N PRO A 85 6.01 1.39 -7.48
CA PRO A 85 5.40 0.05 -7.38
C PRO A 85 3.88 0.07 -7.29
N ARG A 86 3.29 1.09 -6.68
CA ARG A 86 1.82 1.23 -6.60
C ARG A 86 1.19 1.55 -7.96
N VAL A 87 1.85 2.36 -8.79
CA VAL A 87 1.41 2.62 -10.16
C VAL A 87 1.49 1.33 -10.99
N ARG A 88 2.55 0.55 -10.80
CA ARG A 88 2.68 -0.76 -11.45
C ARG A 88 1.60 -1.74 -10.99
N ALA A 89 1.29 -1.78 -9.69
CA ALA A 89 0.20 -2.61 -9.14
C ALA A 89 -1.16 -2.26 -9.77
N LEU A 90 -1.48 -0.96 -9.90
CA LEU A 90 -2.69 -0.50 -10.58
C LEU A 90 -2.71 -0.90 -12.05
N ALA A 91 -1.58 -0.85 -12.74
CA ALA A 91 -1.49 -1.25 -14.15
C ALA A 91 -1.64 -2.77 -14.31
N PHE A 92 -1.07 -3.59 -13.43
CA PHE A 92 -1.30 -5.03 -13.39
C PHE A 92 -2.77 -5.36 -13.04
N ASP A 93 -3.38 -4.65 -12.10
CA ASP A 93 -4.79 -4.81 -11.76
C ASP A 93 -5.70 -4.49 -12.96
N TRP A 94 -5.41 -3.39 -13.67
CA TRP A 94 -6.12 -3.06 -14.90
C TRP A 94 -6.03 -4.19 -15.93
N LEU A 95 -4.81 -4.70 -16.19
CA LEU A 95 -4.60 -5.79 -17.15
C LEU A 95 -5.41 -7.04 -16.79
N ARG A 96 -5.37 -7.46 -15.51
CA ARG A 96 -6.15 -8.63 -15.04
C ARG A 96 -7.65 -8.44 -15.21
N ARG A 97 -8.19 -7.30 -14.80
CA ARG A 97 -9.62 -6.99 -14.91
C ARG A 97 -10.11 -6.97 -16.37
N HIS A 98 -9.22 -6.76 -17.33
CA HIS A 98 -9.52 -6.77 -18.75
C HIS A 98 -9.09 -8.07 -19.45
N GLY A 99 -8.82 -9.14 -18.70
CA GLY A 99 -8.53 -10.47 -19.23
C GLY A 99 -7.15 -10.64 -19.87
N HIS A 100 -6.22 -9.75 -19.56
CA HIS A 100 -4.84 -9.88 -20.04
C HIS A 100 -3.98 -10.67 -19.04
N GLU A 101 -3.13 -11.56 -19.58
CA GLU A 101 -2.15 -12.28 -18.77
C GLU A 101 -1.14 -11.33 -18.12
N VAL A 102 -0.74 -11.64 -16.88
CA VAL A 102 0.28 -10.92 -16.12
C VAL A 102 1.29 -11.91 -15.52
N PRO A 103 2.52 -11.48 -15.23
CA PRO A 103 3.49 -12.34 -14.53
C PRO A 103 2.94 -12.74 -13.15
N ALA A 104 3.05 -14.02 -12.80
CA ALA A 104 2.67 -14.50 -11.48
C ALA A 104 3.73 -14.16 -10.42
N ARG A 105 3.28 -13.99 -9.17
CA ARG A 105 4.12 -13.95 -7.95
C ARG A 105 5.22 -12.88 -7.93
N ARG A 106 5.10 -11.81 -8.69
CA ARG A 106 6.04 -10.68 -8.64
C ARG A 106 5.59 -9.72 -7.55
N LEU A 107 6.29 -9.72 -6.44
CA LEU A 107 6.04 -8.80 -5.32
C LEU A 107 6.30 -7.34 -5.74
N LEU A 108 5.43 -6.42 -5.34
CA LEU A 108 5.54 -4.97 -5.54
C LEU A 108 5.59 -4.21 -4.21
N GLY A 109 5.03 -4.79 -3.17
CA GLY A 109 5.02 -4.23 -1.82
C GLY A 109 4.34 -5.14 -0.82
N VAL A 110 4.48 -4.80 0.44
CA VAL A 110 3.85 -5.49 1.57
C VAL A 110 3.28 -4.48 2.55
N VAL A 111 2.11 -4.78 3.12
CA VAL A 111 1.47 -3.97 4.17
C VAL A 111 1.21 -4.87 5.37
N LEU A 112 1.84 -4.54 6.50
CA LEU A 112 1.62 -5.18 7.79
C LEU A 112 0.60 -4.35 8.57
N GLU A 113 -0.48 -4.98 9.01
CA GLU A 113 -1.54 -4.38 9.80
C GLU A 113 -1.53 -4.98 11.20
N VAL A 114 -1.37 -4.13 12.20
CA VAL A 114 -1.35 -4.52 13.62
C VAL A 114 -2.45 -3.76 14.35
N PRO A 115 -3.56 -4.43 14.71
CA PRO A 115 -4.60 -3.83 15.52
C PRO A 115 -4.06 -3.52 16.93
N LEU A 116 -4.42 -2.34 17.42
CA LEU A 116 -4.09 -1.87 18.77
C LEU A 116 -5.38 -1.42 19.46
N GLU A 117 -5.29 -1.21 20.78
CA GLU A 117 -6.38 -0.57 21.51
C GLU A 117 -6.60 0.85 20.97
N GLY A 118 -7.79 1.09 20.43
CA GLY A 118 -8.17 2.38 19.86
C GLY A 118 -7.83 2.61 18.39
N GLY A 119 -7.27 1.64 17.66
CA GLY A 119 -7.01 1.82 16.22
C GLY A 119 -6.18 0.74 15.56
N LEU A 120 -5.58 1.11 14.44
CA LEU A 120 -4.78 0.22 13.60
C LEU A 120 -3.44 0.88 13.26
N ASP A 121 -2.36 0.15 13.41
CA ASP A 121 -1.06 0.49 12.83
C ASP A 121 -0.91 -0.23 11.50
N ALA A 122 -0.56 0.50 10.43
CA ALA A 122 -0.30 -0.05 9.11
C ALA A 122 1.08 0.39 8.61
N LEU A 123 1.99 -0.55 8.43
CA LEU A 123 3.33 -0.34 7.87
C LEU A 123 3.37 -0.89 6.45
N ALA A 124 3.51 -0.01 5.47
CA ALA A 124 3.65 -0.37 4.06
C ALA A 124 5.09 -0.17 3.58
N VAL A 125 5.61 -1.17 2.86
CA VAL A 125 6.96 -1.19 2.29
C VAL A 125 6.86 -1.57 0.82
N TYR A 126 7.51 -0.81 -0.05
CA TYR A 126 7.44 -1.04 -1.49
C TYR A 126 8.81 -1.30 -2.11
N LEU A 127 8.78 -1.90 -3.30
CA LEU A 127 9.98 -2.38 -4.01
C LEU A 127 10.96 -1.24 -4.38
N ASP A 128 10.51 0.00 -4.49
CA ASP A 128 11.33 1.19 -4.73
C ASP A 128 12.02 1.73 -3.46
N GLY A 129 11.84 1.06 -2.32
CA GLY A 129 12.39 1.48 -1.03
C GLY A 129 11.57 2.53 -0.29
N SER A 130 10.40 2.91 -0.82
CA SER A 130 9.50 3.79 -0.10
C SER A 130 8.82 3.07 1.06
N VAL A 131 8.60 3.81 2.17
CA VAL A 131 7.98 3.30 3.40
C VAL A 131 6.88 4.25 3.83
N ARG A 132 5.72 3.70 4.19
CA ARG A 132 4.59 4.46 4.73
C ARG A 132 4.12 3.82 6.02
N TYR A 133 3.95 4.63 7.04
CA TYR A 133 3.42 4.19 8.31
C TYR A 133 2.22 5.06 8.70
N LEU A 134 1.08 4.44 8.85
CA LEU A 134 -0.12 5.04 9.42
C LEU A 134 -0.31 4.45 10.81
N ASN A 135 -0.18 5.29 11.83
CA ASN A 135 -0.35 4.84 13.20
C ASN A 135 -1.80 5.01 13.69
N HIS A 136 -2.16 4.30 14.74
CA HIS A 136 -3.47 4.36 15.39
C HIS A 136 -3.86 5.77 15.90
N ALA A 137 -2.86 6.63 16.20
CA ALA A 137 -3.08 8.03 16.58
C ALA A 137 -3.28 8.95 15.38
N ALA A 138 -3.45 8.38 14.18
CA ALA A 138 -3.75 9.11 12.96
C ALA A 138 -2.64 10.05 12.45
N ALA A 139 -1.39 9.79 12.79
CA ALA A 139 -0.23 10.55 12.32
C ALA A 139 0.52 9.76 11.21
N PRO A 140 0.35 10.13 9.93
CA PRO A 140 1.04 9.45 8.85
C PRO A 140 2.52 9.83 8.79
N VAL A 141 3.40 8.83 8.63
CA VAL A 141 4.83 9.01 8.36
C VAL A 141 5.13 8.45 6.98
N LEU A 142 5.74 9.27 6.13
CA LEU A 142 5.93 8.95 4.71
C LEU A 142 7.38 9.19 4.29
N PHE A 143 8.02 8.15 3.78
CA PHE A 143 9.32 8.20 3.12
C PHE A 143 9.11 7.82 1.65
N GLU A 144 9.16 8.83 0.79
CA GLU A 144 8.83 8.74 -0.64
C GLU A 144 10.07 8.37 -1.47
N GLY A 145 10.61 7.21 -1.23
CA GLY A 145 11.80 6.70 -1.90
C GLY A 145 12.85 6.19 -0.91
N PRO A 146 14.00 5.73 -1.40
CA PRO A 146 15.00 5.08 -0.57
C PRO A 146 15.65 6.05 0.43
N VAL A 147 15.60 5.68 1.69
CA VAL A 147 16.32 6.36 2.79
C VAL A 147 17.48 5.46 3.20
N PRO A 148 18.75 5.89 3.13
CA PRO A 148 19.90 5.01 3.34
C PRO A 148 19.85 4.17 4.61
N SER A 149 19.46 4.73 5.75
CA SER A 149 19.37 4.00 7.01
C SER A 149 18.22 2.97 7.06
N LEU A 150 17.15 3.16 6.26
CA LEU A 150 16.04 2.22 6.18
C LEU A 150 16.32 1.07 5.21
N GLN A 151 17.20 1.23 4.23
CA GLN A 151 17.37 0.26 3.14
C GLN A 151 17.70 -1.16 3.60
N PRO A 152 18.60 -1.41 4.59
CA PRO A 152 18.86 -2.76 5.07
C PRO A 152 17.63 -3.44 5.69
N HIS A 153 16.74 -2.64 6.32
CA HIS A 153 15.50 -3.13 6.91
C HIS A 153 14.45 -3.40 5.83
N VAL A 154 14.30 -2.48 4.86
CA VAL A 154 13.42 -2.63 3.70
C VAL A 154 13.74 -3.89 2.93
N GLN A 155 15.02 -4.15 2.64
CA GLN A 155 15.44 -5.37 1.93
C GLN A 155 15.08 -6.65 2.69
N ARG A 156 15.24 -6.68 4.01
CA ARG A 156 14.84 -7.82 4.85
C ARG A 156 13.35 -8.06 4.81
N VAL A 157 12.54 -7.00 4.93
CA VAL A 157 11.07 -7.09 4.83
C VAL A 157 10.65 -7.64 3.46
N LEU A 158 11.16 -7.08 2.36
CA LEU A 158 10.80 -7.50 1.01
C LEU A 158 11.25 -8.94 0.71
N SER A 159 12.44 -9.34 1.16
CA SER A 159 12.93 -10.72 1.00
C SER A 159 12.07 -11.72 1.75
N ALA A 160 11.71 -11.44 3.00
CA ALA A 160 10.81 -12.29 3.78
C ALA A 160 9.40 -12.33 3.16
N ALA A 161 8.89 -11.21 2.66
CA ALA A 161 7.60 -11.14 1.99
C ALA A 161 7.58 -11.97 0.69
N GLN A 162 8.63 -11.90 -0.15
CA GLN A 162 8.72 -12.69 -1.37
C GLN A 162 8.72 -14.19 -1.06
N ALA A 163 9.45 -14.63 -0.03
CA ALA A 163 9.48 -16.04 0.38
C ALA A 163 8.10 -16.59 0.79
N ILE A 164 7.21 -15.75 1.31
CA ILE A 164 5.82 -16.10 1.58
C ILE A 164 5.01 -16.16 0.28
N VAL A 165 5.11 -15.13 -0.57
CA VAL A 165 4.41 -15.04 -1.85
C VAL A 165 4.69 -16.24 -2.74
N ASP A 166 5.92 -16.78 -2.70
CA ASP A 166 6.30 -17.96 -3.47
C ASP A 166 5.54 -19.24 -3.06
N ARG A 167 4.90 -19.24 -1.89
CA ARG A 167 4.24 -20.42 -1.29
C ARG A 167 2.73 -20.32 -1.18
N ILE A 168 2.17 -19.11 -1.22
CA ILE A 168 0.73 -18.88 -1.14
C ILE A 168 0.18 -18.42 -2.50
N GLY A 169 -1.11 -18.12 -2.60
CA GLY A 169 -1.78 -17.67 -3.81
C GLY A 169 -2.59 -16.39 -3.60
N PRO A 170 -3.09 -15.80 -4.70
CA PRO A 170 -3.95 -14.63 -4.64
C PRO A 170 -5.29 -14.96 -3.96
N THR A 171 -5.90 -13.94 -3.39
CA THR A 171 -7.24 -14.03 -2.80
C THR A 171 -8.27 -13.36 -3.71
N ASP A 172 -9.44 -13.98 -3.83
CA ASP A 172 -10.62 -13.38 -4.47
C ASP A 172 -11.52 -12.65 -3.46
N GLN A 173 -11.17 -12.73 -2.16
CA GLN A 173 -11.95 -12.06 -1.13
C GLN A 173 -11.67 -10.55 -1.12
N PRO A 174 -12.72 -9.71 -0.98
CA PRO A 174 -12.52 -8.29 -0.78
C PRO A 174 -11.66 -8.02 0.45
N ARG A 175 -10.66 -7.14 0.30
CA ARG A 175 -9.82 -6.74 1.43
C ARG A 175 -10.68 -6.09 2.52
N ARG A 176 -10.39 -6.45 3.76
CA ARG A 176 -10.93 -5.86 4.99
C ARG A 176 -9.77 -5.48 5.90
N PRO A 177 -9.91 -4.48 6.76
CA PRO A 177 -8.93 -4.22 7.82
C PRO A 177 -8.69 -5.45 8.69
N ALA A 178 -7.50 -5.56 9.27
CA ALA A 178 -7.20 -6.65 10.20
C ALA A 178 -8.22 -6.70 11.36
N PRO A 179 -8.75 -7.88 11.71
CA PRO A 179 -9.60 -8.03 12.89
C PRO A 179 -8.82 -7.69 14.17
N ARG A 180 -9.52 -7.26 15.22
CA ARG A 180 -8.89 -6.76 16.47
C ARG A 180 -7.85 -7.70 17.11
N GLU A 181 -7.99 -9.01 16.91
CA GLU A 181 -7.14 -10.02 17.56
C GLU A 181 -6.02 -10.54 16.64
N ASN A 182 -6.04 -10.17 15.36
CA ASN A 182 -5.13 -10.71 14.36
C ASN A 182 -4.27 -9.63 13.71
N VAL A 183 -3.02 -9.94 13.52
CA VAL A 183 -2.15 -9.24 12.56
C VAL A 183 -2.46 -9.74 11.16
N ARG A 184 -2.50 -8.84 10.19
CA ARG A 184 -2.66 -9.20 8.78
C ARG A 184 -1.45 -8.75 7.98
N LEU A 185 -0.92 -9.66 7.19
CA LEU A 185 0.17 -9.48 6.26
C LEU A 185 -0.42 -9.47 4.85
N ASN A 186 -0.44 -8.31 4.19
CA ASN A 186 -0.97 -8.17 2.84
C ASN A 186 0.18 -7.97 1.87
N PHE A 187 0.13 -8.66 0.73
CA PHE A 187 1.18 -8.60 -0.29
C PHE A 187 0.59 -8.09 -1.60
N LEU A 188 1.15 -6.99 -2.10
CA LEU A 188 0.81 -6.44 -3.42
C LEU A 188 1.63 -7.19 -4.46
N VAL A 189 0.97 -8.00 -5.26
CA VAL A 189 1.60 -8.90 -6.23
C VAL A 189 1.02 -8.64 -7.62
N SER A 190 1.81 -8.87 -8.66
CA SER A 190 1.40 -8.62 -10.05
C SER A 190 0.10 -9.33 -10.43
N ASP A 191 -0.13 -10.52 -9.93
CA ASP A 191 -1.31 -11.36 -10.23
C ASP A 191 -2.42 -11.28 -9.17
N GLY A 192 -2.32 -10.40 -8.17
CA GLY A 192 -3.39 -10.15 -7.23
C GLY A 192 -2.93 -9.64 -5.87
N LEU A 193 -3.87 -9.52 -4.96
CA LEU A 193 -3.59 -9.30 -3.55
C LEU A 193 -3.50 -10.65 -2.85
N TYR A 194 -2.45 -10.86 -2.07
CA TYR A 194 -2.27 -12.04 -1.24
C TYR A 194 -2.33 -11.62 0.22
N PHE A 195 -2.74 -12.49 1.12
CA PHE A 195 -2.67 -12.19 2.54
C PHE A 195 -2.47 -13.45 3.40
N GLY A 196 -1.93 -13.22 4.60
CA GLY A 196 -1.91 -14.14 5.72
C GLY A 196 -2.40 -13.42 6.97
N GLU A 197 -3.06 -14.14 7.87
CA GLU A 197 -3.66 -13.54 9.06
C GLU A 197 -3.60 -14.51 10.23
N GLY A 198 -3.38 -13.99 11.43
CA GLY A 198 -3.41 -14.74 12.67
C GLY A 198 -3.02 -13.91 13.90
N PRO A 199 -3.19 -14.48 15.10
CA PRO A 199 -2.70 -13.86 16.33
C PRO A 199 -1.19 -13.58 16.26
N MET A 200 -0.76 -12.41 16.79
CA MET A 200 0.65 -11.98 16.75
C MET A 200 1.62 -13.08 17.21
N GLN A 201 1.34 -13.70 18.36
CA GLN A 201 2.21 -14.73 18.92
C GLN A 201 2.30 -15.99 18.04
N THR A 202 1.23 -16.33 17.33
CA THR A 202 1.19 -17.45 16.40
C THR A 202 2.05 -17.13 15.19
N LEU A 203 1.86 -15.95 14.58
CA LEU A 203 2.64 -15.54 13.42
C LEU A 203 4.13 -15.35 13.73
N GLN A 204 4.49 -14.86 14.92
CA GLN A 204 5.90 -14.75 15.32
C GLN A 204 6.61 -16.10 15.44
N ARG A 205 5.89 -17.18 15.79
CA ARG A 205 6.44 -18.52 15.90
C ARG A 205 6.37 -19.31 14.59
N ASP A 206 5.62 -18.81 13.63
CA ASP A 206 5.48 -19.46 12.33
C ASP A 206 6.78 -19.30 11.52
N PRO A 207 7.32 -20.38 10.95
CA PRO A 207 8.62 -20.35 10.24
C PRO A 207 8.57 -19.51 8.95
N MET A 208 7.40 -19.23 8.38
CA MET A 208 7.24 -18.35 7.22
C MET A 208 6.97 -16.90 7.63
N ALA A 209 6.02 -16.69 8.54
CA ALA A 209 5.59 -15.34 8.93
C ALA A 209 6.54 -14.67 9.91
N GLY A 210 7.17 -15.42 10.83
CA GLY A 210 8.06 -14.89 11.86
C GLY A 210 9.16 -13.98 11.33
N PRO A 211 9.94 -14.40 10.32
CA PRO A 211 10.96 -13.53 9.73
C PRO A 211 10.43 -12.21 9.18
N LEU A 212 9.21 -12.18 8.63
CA LEU A 212 8.58 -10.95 8.15
C LEU A 212 8.13 -10.05 9.31
N ILE A 213 7.55 -10.63 10.36
CA ILE A 213 7.14 -9.89 11.58
C ILE A 213 8.37 -9.24 12.25
N ASP A 214 9.46 -9.99 12.39
CA ASP A 214 10.71 -9.50 13.00
C ASP A 214 11.33 -8.37 12.15
N ALA A 215 11.40 -8.56 10.85
CA ALA A 215 11.91 -7.55 9.92
C ALA A 215 11.05 -6.28 9.91
N GLY A 216 9.72 -6.42 9.92
CA GLY A 216 8.77 -5.32 10.00
C GLY A 216 8.89 -4.54 11.32
N SER A 217 9.03 -5.24 12.44
CA SER A 217 9.23 -4.64 13.77
C SER A 217 10.54 -3.84 13.84
N ALA A 218 11.63 -4.39 13.30
CA ALA A 218 12.92 -3.70 13.24
C ALA A 218 12.87 -2.46 12.32
N LEU A 219 12.18 -2.53 11.19
CA LEU A 219 11.97 -1.38 10.31
C LEU A 219 11.15 -0.30 11.00
N LEU A 220 10.06 -0.67 11.67
CA LEU A 220 9.20 0.29 12.38
C LEU A 220 9.96 1.02 13.48
N ALA A 221 10.80 0.33 14.25
CA ALA A 221 11.65 0.94 15.27
C ALA A 221 12.57 2.02 14.68
N GLU A 222 13.17 1.78 13.51
CA GLU A 222 14.02 2.75 12.83
C GLU A 222 13.20 3.93 12.25
N VAL A 223 12.01 3.66 11.67
CA VAL A 223 11.06 4.70 11.21
C VAL A 223 10.71 5.66 12.35
N VAL A 224 10.35 5.14 13.52
CA VAL A 224 10.02 5.94 14.72
C VAL A 224 11.22 6.77 15.18
N THR A 225 12.41 6.17 15.21
CA THR A 225 13.66 6.85 15.59
C THR A 225 13.98 8.02 14.65
N LEU A 226 13.87 7.80 13.35
CA LEU A 226 14.11 8.86 12.34
C LEU A 226 13.09 9.98 12.41
N THR A 227 11.82 9.65 12.66
CA THR A 227 10.75 10.63 12.80
C THR A 227 10.97 11.52 14.03
N ALA A 228 11.34 10.93 15.17
CA ALA A 228 11.64 11.66 16.37
C ALA A 228 12.84 12.62 16.23
N ARG A 229 13.85 12.27 15.39
CA ARG A 229 15.00 13.13 15.08
C ARG A 229 14.65 14.31 14.17
N ARG A 230 13.66 14.16 13.26
CA ARG A 230 13.21 15.22 12.36
C ARG A 230 12.31 16.26 13.02
N GLY A 231 11.69 15.92 14.14
CA GLY A 231 10.82 16.80 14.92
C GLY A 231 11.56 17.66 15.97
N ARG A 232 12.89 17.53 16.06
CA ARG A 232 13.76 18.36 16.91
C ARG A 232 14.50 19.40 16.06
#